data_6edb7265201b1f07a1bbda2e6907d3c8
#
_entry.id   6edb7265201b1f07a1bbda2e6907d3c8
#
_cell.length_a   1.000
_cell.length_b   1.000
_cell.length_c   1.000
_cell.angle_alpha   90.00
_cell.angle_beta   90.00
_cell.angle_gamma   90.00
#
_symmetry.space_group_name_H-M   'P 1'
#
loop_
_entity.id
_entity.type
_entity.pdbx_description
1 polymer ?
#
loop_
_entity_poly.entity_id
_entity_poly.type
_entity_poly.pdbx_seq_one_letter_code
_entity_poly.pdbx_strand_id
1 'polypeptide(L)'
;MSLFLCLIAGILAFGIPAKADQWLCGPSFGSVNARGSDVRSIPIRLAKPETVDALIATSRPDILWRLADIAFVPEFEDAALSAMQNGASAITDLLAYDQTPDFAGRHLADMRDGFGQLWQEKLLEAGLVMLLPETGRPIDALLAAEQSAMSQQIGLWAPGQSPAYHYAGSSEIDGDLPDAARAVGRFAVIDGILQRIEDREWRSYLNFGSDWRNDFTVMVDRDLRDAIKTAGQHMEDWIGHKIRVRGMIEDRGGPYLELTNPASLCVEQSVGQP
;
A
#
# COMPACT_ATOMS: atom_id res chain seq x y z
N MET A 1 -44.38 -44.39 -30.04
CA MET A 1 -42.94 -44.06 -29.95
C MET A 1 -42.86 -42.62 -29.45
N SER A 2 -42.87 -42.44 -28.11
CA SER A 2 -42.88 -41.11 -27.48
C SER A 2 -41.44 -40.74 -27.08
N LEU A 3 -40.94 -39.63 -27.63
CA LEU A 3 -39.67 -39.04 -27.26
C LEU A 3 -39.88 -38.19 -25.98
N PHE A 4 -39.22 -38.57 -24.89
CA PHE A 4 -39.11 -37.72 -23.69
C PHE A 4 -37.91 -36.77 -23.84
N LEU A 5 -38.20 -35.51 -23.93
CA LEU A 5 -37.18 -34.44 -23.92
C LEU A 5 -36.87 -34.09 -22.46
N CYS A 6 -35.71 -34.49 -21.96
CA CYS A 6 -35.22 -34.06 -20.64
C CYS A 6 -34.61 -32.64 -20.75
N LEU A 7 -35.28 -31.63 -20.21
CA LEU A 7 -34.71 -30.30 -19.99
C LEU A 7 -33.81 -30.35 -18.73
N ILE A 8 -32.52 -30.23 -18.91
CA ILE A 8 -31.55 -30.01 -17.82
C ILE A 8 -31.51 -28.49 -17.59
N ALA A 9 -32.18 -28.03 -16.50
CA ALA A 9 -32.06 -26.68 -16.03
C ALA A 9 -30.69 -26.52 -15.31
N GLY A 10 -29.74 -25.90 -15.98
CA GLY A 10 -28.47 -25.50 -15.36
C GLY A 10 -28.69 -24.38 -14.36
N ILE A 11 -28.56 -24.66 -13.08
CA ILE A 11 -28.51 -23.63 -12.02
C ILE A 11 -27.16 -22.94 -12.12
N LEU A 12 -27.13 -21.73 -12.68
CA LEU A 12 -26.01 -20.82 -12.56
C LEU A 12 -25.97 -20.34 -11.09
N ALA A 13 -25.10 -20.95 -10.31
CA ALA A 13 -24.77 -20.41 -8.99
C ALA A 13 -24.03 -19.07 -9.21
N PHE A 14 -24.72 -17.96 -9.06
CA PHE A 14 -24.08 -16.66 -8.88
C PHE A 14 -23.37 -16.72 -7.53
N GLY A 15 -22.05 -16.90 -7.58
CA GLY A 15 -21.19 -16.73 -6.42
C GLY A 15 -21.42 -15.31 -5.89
N ILE A 16 -21.84 -15.18 -4.64
CA ILE A 16 -21.87 -13.89 -3.93
C ILE A 16 -20.42 -13.42 -3.93
N PRO A 17 -20.09 -12.23 -4.46
CA PRO A 17 -18.75 -11.72 -4.38
C PRO A 17 -18.35 -11.68 -2.90
N ALA A 18 -17.21 -12.26 -2.56
CA ALA A 18 -16.64 -12.14 -1.23
C ALA A 18 -16.58 -10.63 -0.91
N LYS A 19 -17.15 -10.25 0.23
CA LYS A 19 -17.16 -8.85 0.67
C LYS A 19 -15.70 -8.46 0.87
N ALA A 20 -15.22 -7.53 0.07
CA ALA A 20 -13.85 -7.04 0.23
C ALA A 20 -13.73 -6.42 1.62
N ASP A 21 -12.67 -6.79 2.34
CA ASP A 21 -12.35 -6.20 3.64
C ASP A 21 -12.28 -4.68 3.47
N GLN A 22 -13.06 -3.96 4.26
CA GLN A 22 -13.06 -2.51 4.19
C GLN A 22 -12.01 -1.98 5.17
N TRP A 23 -10.94 -1.41 4.63
CA TRP A 23 -9.86 -0.83 5.39
C TRP A 23 -10.06 0.67 5.58
N LEU A 24 -9.89 1.15 6.80
CA LEU A 24 -9.77 2.57 7.12
C LEU A 24 -8.29 2.91 7.20
N CYS A 25 -7.78 3.69 6.27
CA CYS A 25 -6.35 4.02 6.18
C CYS A 25 -6.13 5.53 6.17
N GLY A 26 -4.96 5.93 6.62
CA GLY A 26 -4.31 7.17 6.33
C GLY A 26 -5.04 8.46 6.64
N PRO A 27 -5.52 9.20 5.63
CA PRO A 27 -6.12 10.52 5.83
C PRO A 27 -7.33 10.54 6.76
N SER A 28 -8.00 9.40 6.93
CA SER A 28 -9.06 9.24 7.93
C SER A 28 -8.55 9.34 9.37
N PHE A 29 -7.23 9.20 9.57
CA PHE A 29 -6.58 9.43 10.86
C PHE A 29 -6.12 10.89 11.06
N GLY A 30 -6.50 11.80 10.15
CA GLY A 30 -6.08 13.19 10.16
C GLY A 30 -4.74 13.36 9.42
N SER A 31 -4.77 14.20 8.42
CA SER A 31 -3.54 14.55 7.72
C SER A 31 -2.66 15.38 8.63
N VAL A 32 -1.61 14.78 9.14
CA VAL A 32 -0.59 15.45 9.95
C VAL A 32 0.13 16.52 9.15
N ASN A 33 0.08 16.48 7.84
CA ASN A 33 0.60 17.48 6.93
C ASN A 33 -0.02 17.37 5.52
N ALA A 34 -1.35 17.36 5.38
CA ALA A 34 -1.93 17.76 4.11
C ALA A 34 -1.72 19.27 3.95
N ARG A 35 -0.48 19.70 3.77
CA ARG A 35 -0.23 20.91 3.02
C ARG A 35 -0.84 20.59 1.66
N GLY A 36 -1.96 21.25 1.33
CA GLY A 36 -2.51 21.20 0.01
C GLY A 36 -1.38 21.56 -0.95
N SER A 37 -0.71 20.54 -1.45
CA SER A 37 0.25 20.73 -2.52
C SER A 37 -0.58 21.21 -3.68
N ASP A 38 -0.32 22.40 -4.16
CA ASP A 38 -0.86 22.89 -5.43
C ASP A 38 -0.38 21.91 -6.51
N VAL A 39 -1.20 20.88 -6.76
CA VAL A 39 -0.89 19.87 -7.77
C VAL A 39 -1.14 20.51 -9.13
N ARG A 40 -0.07 20.81 -9.81
CA ARG A 40 -0.13 21.42 -11.13
C ARG A 40 -0.15 20.34 -12.20
N SER A 41 -1.25 20.26 -12.96
CA SER A 41 -1.32 19.36 -14.13
C SER A 41 -0.52 19.98 -15.29
N ILE A 42 0.38 19.19 -15.85
CA ILE A 42 1.26 19.57 -16.96
C ILE A 42 1.06 18.56 -18.08
N PRO A 43 0.56 18.94 -19.26
CA PRO A 43 0.55 18.06 -20.42
C PRO A 43 1.98 17.68 -20.81
N ILE A 44 2.23 16.38 -20.97
CA ILE A 44 3.55 15.85 -21.28
C ILE A 44 3.54 14.78 -22.37
N ARG A 45 4.73 14.49 -22.86
CA ARG A 45 5.08 13.22 -23.50
C ARG A 45 6.26 12.66 -22.76
N LEU A 46 6.19 11.41 -22.38
CA LEU A 46 7.30 10.73 -21.71
C LEU A 46 8.30 10.21 -22.74
N ALA A 47 9.58 10.39 -22.43
CA ALA A 47 10.62 9.58 -23.06
C ALA A 47 10.46 8.11 -22.62
N LYS A 48 10.93 7.18 -23.45
CA LYS A 48 10.94 5.77 -23.02
C LYS A 48 11.82 5.62 -21.79
N PRO A 49 11.28 5.10 -20.66
CA PRO A 49 12.08 4.97 -19.44
C PRO A 49 13.29 4.06 -19.63
N GLU A 50 14.42 4.47 -19.10
CA GLU A 50 15.64 3.65 -19.02
C GLU A 50 15.76 2.96 -17.66
N THR A 51 15.17 3.58 -16.62
CA THR A 51 15.07 3.06 -15.26
C THR A 51 13.66 3.29 -14.72
N VAL A 52 13.29 2.58 -13.66
CA VAL A 52 11.95 2.69 -13.05
C VAL A 52 11.77 3.98 -12.27
N ASP A 53 12.84 4.58 -11.81
CA ASP A 53 12.82 5.66 -10.82
C ASP A 53 13.32 7.02 -11.36
N ALA A 54 13.68 7.10 -12.65
CA ALA A 54 14.12 8.33 -13.29
C ALA A 54 13.40 8.54 -14.63
N LEU A 55 12.30 9.27 -14.60
CA LEU A 55 11.44 9.52 -15.74
C LEU A 55 11.68 10.91 -16.30
N ILE A 56 11.67 11.02 -17.62
CA ILE A 56 11.95 12.26 -18.34
C ILE A 56 10.75 12.63 -19.20
N ALA A 57 10.18 13.83 -18.96
CA ALA A 57 9.23 14.42 -19.87
C ALA A 57 9.99 15.11 -21.02
N THR A 58 9.63 14.82 -22.26
CA THR A 58 10.35 15.35 -23.44
C THR A 58 10.31 16.89 -23.55
N SER A 59 9.31 17.51 -22.94
CA SER A 59 9.17 18.98 -22.85
C SER A 59 10.04 19.61 -21.76
N ARG A 60 10.57 18.81 -20.83
CA ARG A 60 11.43 19.22 -19.71
C ARG A 60 12.53 18.18 -19.44
N PRO A 61 13.49 18.06 -20.36
CA PRO A 61 14.51 17.00 -20.26
C PRO A 61 15.52 17.23 -19.13
N ASP A 62 15.53 18.41 -18.55
CA ASP A 62 16.40 18.81 -17.43
C ASP A 62 15.82 18.44 -16.06
N ILE A 63 14.58 17.94 -16.01
CA ILE A 63 13.91 17.54 -14.76
C ILE A 63 13.72 16.04 -14.73
N LEU A 64 14.22 15.42 -13.67
CA LEU A 64 13.97 14.02 -13.36
C LEU A 64 12.70 13.90 -12.51
N TRP A 65 11.85 12.94 -12.87
CA TRP A 65 10.62 12.63 -12.16
C TRP A 65 10.64 11.20 -11.65
N ARG A 66 9.99 10.96 -10.52
CA ARG A 66 9.64 9.62 -10.07
C ARG A 66 8.16 9.53 -9.72
N LEU A 67 7.60 8.35 -9.84
CA LEU A 67 6.21 8.12 -9.48
C LEU A 67 6.03 8.24 -7.96
N ALA A 68 5.01 8.97 -7.55
CA ALA A 68 4.67 9.16 -6.16
C ALA A 68 3.89 7.98 -5.59
N ASP A 69 3.96 7.80 -4.28
CA ASP A 69 3.18 6.86 -3.49
C ASP A 69 3.36 5.37 -3.86
N ILE A 70 4.44 5.02 -4.55
CA ILE A 70 4.81 3.63 -4.83
C ILE A 70 6.28 3.35 -4.54
N ALA A 71 6.59 2.10 -4.21
CA ALA A 71 7.95 1.58 -4.08
C ALA A 71 8.18 0.45 -5.09
N PHE A 72 9.28 0.56 -5.83
CA PHE A 72 9.80 -0.54 -6.64
C PHE A 72 10.54 -1.53 -5.75
N VAL A 73 10.45 -2.80 -6.07
CA VAL A 73 11.13 -3.86 -5.35
C VAL A 73 12.13 -4.55 -6.28
N PRO A 74 13.35 -4.85 -5.82
CA PRO A 74 14.45 -5.28 -6.69
C PRO A 74 14.09 -6.47 -7.59
N GLU A 75 13.37 -7.45 -7.06
CA GLU A 75 13.03 -8.68 -7.77
C GLU A 75 11.99 -8.48 -8.89
N PHE A 76 11.29 -7.35 -8.90
CA PHE A 76 10.27 -6.98 -9.89
C PHE A 76 10.64 -5.75 -10.73
N GLU A 77 11.82 -5.18 -10.53
CA GLU A 77 12.24 -3.95 -11.19
C GLU A 77 12.28 -4.10 -12.73
N ASP A 78 12.81 -5.19 -13.24
CA ASP A 78 12.85 -5.46 -14.68
C ASP A 78 11.44 -5.60 -15.29
N ALA A 79 10.54 -6.28 -14.57
CA ALA A 79 9.16 -6.44 -14.99
C ALA A 79 8.40 -5.10 -14.96
N ALA A 80 8.61 -4.30 -13.91
CA ALA A 80 8.06 -2.96 -13.79
C ALA A 80 8.59 -2.04 -14.89
N LEU A 81 9.90 -2.05 -15.16
CA LEU A 81 10.50 -1.26 -16.23
C LEU A 81 9.93 -1.65 -17.61
N SER A 82 9.78 -2.95 -17.87
CA SER A 82 9.17 -3.43 -19.11
C SER A 82 7.73 -2.94 -19.28
N ALA A 83 6.92 -3.03 -18.23
CA ALA A 83 5.55 -2.51 -18.23
C ALA A 83 5.50 -0.98 -18.43
N MET A 84 6.42 -0.25 -17.79
CA MET A 84 6.54 1.18 -17.95
C MET A 84 6.97 1.57 -19.37
N GLN A 85 7.92 0.86 -19.97
CA GLN A 85 8.35 1.09 -21.34
C GLN A 85 7.21 0.90 -22.36
N ASN A 86 6.38 -0.11 -22.12
CA ASN A 86 5.22 -0.38 -22.97
C ASN A 86 4.09 0.63 -22.77
N GLY A 87 3.92 1.17 -21.57
CA GLY A 87 2.87 2.13 -21.21
C GLY A 87 3.22 3.60 -21.42
N ALA A 88 4.50 3.95 -21.57
CA ALA A 88 4.98 5.34 -21.57
C ALA A 88 4.30 6.25 -22.61
N SER A 89 4.00 5.71 -23.80
CA SER A 89 3.35 6.47 -24.88
C SER A 89 1.88 6.84 -24.59
N ALA A 90 1.24 6.14 -23.65
CA ALA A 90 -0.14 6.43 -23.24
C ALA A 90 -0.23 7.57 -22.22
N ILE A 91 0.88 7.93 -21.59
CA ILE A 91 0.92 9.00 -20.57
C ILE A 91 0.83 10.36 -21.25
N THR A 92 -0.16 11.14 -20.84
CA THR A 92 -0.47 12.45 -21.41
C THR A 92 -0.31 13.59 -20.43
N ASP A 93 -0.41 13.31 -19.13
CA ASP A 93 -0.40 14.31 -18.08
C ASP A 93 0.51 13.92 -16.91
N LEU A 94 1.18 14.92 -16.36
CA LEU A 94 1.97 14.86 -15.15
C LEU A 94 1.37 15.83 -14.13
N LEU A 95 1.12 15.32 -12.92
CA LEU A 95 0.71 16.13 -11.79
C LEU A 95 1.91 16.22 -10.85
N ALA A 96 2.60 17.36 -10.92
CA ALA A 96 3.78 17.62 -10.10
C ALA A 96 3.38 17.97 -8.66
N TYR A 97 4.05 17.38 -7.69
CA TYR A 97 3.97 17.81 -6.30
C TYR A 97 4.99 18.92 -6.05
N ASP A 98 4.57 19.97 -5.35
CA ASP A 98 5.46 21.08 -4.95
C ASP A 98 6.27 20.67 -3.72
N GLN A 99 7.21 19.75 -3.94
CA GLN A 99 8.13 19.25 -2.93
C GLN A 99 9.58 19.45 -3.40
N THR A 100 10.47 19.59 -2.42
CA THR A 100 11.91 19.58 -2.69
C THR A 100 12.29 18.24 -3.34
N PRO A 101 13.11 18.27 -4.42
CA PRO A 101 13.63 17.04 -5.00
C PRO A 101 14.34 16.17 -3.96
N ASP A 102 14.33 14.89 -4.16
CA ASP A 102 15.07 13.97 -3.33
C ASP A 102 16.60 14.12 -3.51
N PHE A 103 17.39 13.34 -2.78
CA PHE A 103 18.87 13.40 -2.84
C PHE A 103 19.46 13.08 -4.23
N ALA A 104 18.69 12.41 -5.11
CA ALA A 104 19.05 12.15 -6.50
C ALA A 104 18.52 13.22 -7.48
N GLY A 105 17.93 14.29 -6.97
CA GLY A 105 17.38 15.39 -7.78
C GLY A 105 16.06 15.07 -8.46
N ARG A 106 15.31 14.04 -8.01
CA ARG A 106 14.07 13.61 -8.61
C ARG A 106 12.88 14.27 -7.92
N HIS A 107 11.95 14.78 -8.72
CA HIS A 107 10.69 15.34 -8.24
C HIS A 107 9.59 14.29 -8.23
N LEU A 108 8.69 14.37 -7.24
CA LEU A 108 7.53 13.52 -7.16
C LEU A 108 6.45 13.95 -8.14
N ALA A 109 5.85 12.98 -8.82
CA ALA A 109 4.72 13.22 -9.68
C ALA A 109 3.77 12.03 -9.76
N ASP A 110 2.49 12.34 -9.98
CA ASP A 110 1.56 11.40 -10.56
C ASP A 110 1.61 11.49 -12.08
N MET A 111 1.44 10.38 -12.75
CA MET A 111 1.34 10.35 -14.20
C MET A 111 0.03 9.70 -14.62
N ARG A 112 -0.68 10.36 -15.55
CA ARG A 112 -1.99 9.91 -16.04
C ARG A 112 -1.95 9.64 -17.52
N ASP A 113 -2.71 8.63 -17.91
CA ASP A 113 -3.00 8.38 -19.31
C ASP A 113 -4.14 9.29 -19.84
N GLY A 114 -4.43 9.19 -21.14
CA GLY A 114 -5.49 9.95 -21.79
C GLY A 114 -6.92 9.64 -21.31
N PHE A 115 -7.09 8.61 -20.49
CA PHE A 115 -8.36 8.27 -19.83
C PHE A 115 -8.42 8.74 -18.38
N GLY A 116 -7.36 9.37 -17.88
CA GLY A 116 -7.26 9.89 -16.52
C GLY A 116 -6.83 8.87 -15.46
N GLN A 117 -6.51 7.63 -15.86
CA GLN A 117 -6.04 6.59 -14.94
C GLN A 117 -4.58 6.85 -14.58
N LEU A 118 -4.28 6.70 -13.28
CA LEU A 118 -2.91 6.83 -12.78
C LEU A 118 -2.05 5.63 -13.22
N TRP A 119 -0.82 5.93 -13.58
CA TRP A 119 0.14 4.89 -13.93
C TRP A 119 0.50 4.02 -12.72
N GLN A 120 0.57 4.63 -11.56
CA GLN A 120 0.76 3.95 -10.28
C GLN A 120 -0.32 2.90 -10.01
N GLU A 121 -1.61 3.21 -10.29
CA GLU A 121 -2.71 2.24 -10.16
C GLU A 121 -2.45 1.00 -11.03
N LYS A 122 -2.08 1.20 -12.29
CA LYS A 122 -1.80 0.10 -13.23
C LYS A 122 -0.65 -0.79 -12.76
N LEU A 123 0.41 -0.19 -12.20
CA LEU A 123 1.57 -0.94 -11.69
C LEU A 123 1.20 -1.71 -10.42
N LEU A 124 0.39 -1.13 -9.54
CA LEU A 124 -0.13 -1.78 -8.33
C LEU A 124 -1.08 -2.93 -8.69
N GLU A 125 -2.03 -2.71 -9.61
CA GLU A 125 -2.96 -3.74 -10.10
C GLU A 125 -2.22 -4.93 -10.72
N ALA A 126 -1.10 -4.68 -11.39
CA ALA A 126 -0.25 -5.72 -11.96
C ALA A 126 0.66 -6.42 -10.93
N GLY A 127 0.65 -5.98 -9.67
CA GLY A 127 1.52 -6.50 -8.61
C GLY A 127 3.01 -6.30 -8.91
N LEU A 128 3.39 -5.19 -9.54
CA LEU A 128 4.78 -4.90 -9.93
C LEU A 128 5.48 -3.94 -8.96
N VAL A 129 4.70 -3.28 -8.10
CA VAL A 129 5.15 -2.31 -7.11
C VAL A 129 4.34 -2.44 -5.83
N MET A 130 4.84 -1.87 -4.75
CA MET A 130 4.12 -1.75 -3.47
C MET A 130 3.63 -0.32 -3.27
N LEU A 131 2.51 -0.16 -2.58
CA LEU A 131 2.03 1.14 -2.14
C LEU A 131 2.97 1.69 -1.05
N LEU A 132 3.46 2.90 -1.24
CA LEU A 132 4.30 3.66 -0.29
C LEU A 132 3.73 5.07 -0.14
N PRO A 133 2.77 5.30 0.76
CA PRO A 133 2.19 6.63 0.96
C PRO A 133 3.24 7.66 1.38
N GLU A 134 3.41 8.73 0.62
CA GLU A 134 4.39 9.79 0.90
C GLU A 134 3.88 11.21 0.61
N THR A 135 2.83 11.35 -0.21
CA THR A 135 2.35 12.68 -0.63
C THR A 135 1.28 13.27 0.30
N GLY A 136 0.67 12.47 1.15
CA GLY A 136 -0.45 12.90 2.00
C GLY A 136 -1.80 13.05 1.28
N ARG A 137 -1.88 12.65 0.01
CA ARG A 137 -3.16 12.61 -0.72
C ARG A 137 -4.01 11.41 -0.27
N PRO A 138 -5.31 11.38 -0.60
CA PRO A 138 -6.13 10.17 -0.47
C PRO A 138 -5.53 9.03 -1.29
N ILE A 139 -5.39 7.85 -0.69
CA ILE A 139 -4.77 6.67 -1.30
C ILE A 139 -5.76 5.57 -1.65
N ASP A 140 -7.07 5.82 -1.51
CA ASP A 140 -8.12 4.80 -1.64
C ASP A 140 -8.03 4.02 -2.96
N ALA A 141 -7.82 4.72 -4.08
CA ALA A 141 -7.69 4.09 -5.39
C ALA A 141 -6.42 3.22 -5.49
N LEU A 142 -5.27 3.73 -4.99
CA LEU A 142 -4.02 2.99 -4.98
C LEU A 142 -4.09 1.77 -4.06
N LEU A 143 -4.74 1.93 -2.90
CA LEU A 143 -4.96 0.85 -1.96
C LEU A 143 -5.84 -0.24 -2.57
N ALA A 144 -6.93 0.15 -3.25
CA ALA A 144 -7.81 -0.80 -3.93
C ALA A 144 -7.08 -1.57 -5.04
N ALA A 145 -6.23 -0.89 -5.80
CA ALA A 145 -5.38 -1.49 -6.82
C ALA A 145 -4.43 -2.55 -6.23
N GLU A 146 -3.71 -2.21 -5.16
CA GLU A 146 -2.84 -3.16 -4.45
C GLU A 146 -3.63 -4.33 -3.86
N GLN A 147 -4.75 -4.08 -3.19
CA GLN A 147 -5.60 -5.13 -2.63
C GLN A 147 -6.15 -6.08 -3.70
N SER A 148 -6.48 -5.54 -4.87
CA SER A 148 -6.88 -6.35 -6.03
C SER A 148 -5.77 -7.32 -6.44
N ALA A 149 -4.53 -6.84 -6.56
CA ALA A 149 -3.38 -7.69 -6.88
C ALA A 149 -3.10 -8.73 -5.78
N MET A 150 -3.18 -8.34 -4.51
CA MET A 150 -3.02 -9.23 -3.35
C MET A 150 -4.08 -10.35 -3.35
N SER A 151 -5.35 -10.00 -3.55
CA SER A 151 -6.44 -10.98 -3.56
C SER A 151 -6.37 -11.95 -4.73
N GLN A 152 -5.86 -11.51 -5.87
CA GLN A 152 -5.62 -12.32 -7.06
C GLN A 152 -4.29 -13.07 -7.02
N GLN A 153 -3.45 -12.82 -6.02
CA GLN A 153 -2.14 -13.43 -5.83
C GLN A 153 -1.23 -13.28 -7.07
N ILE A 154 -1.18 -12.10 -7.65
CA ILE A 154 -0.38 -11.81 -8.86
C ILE A 154 0.86 -10.99 -8.55
N GLY A 155 1.85 -11.09 -9.46
CA GLY A 155 3.11 -10.35 -9.34
C GLY A 155 3.84 -10.68 -8.04
N LEU A 156 4.25 -9.66 -7.32
CA LEU A 156 4.96 -9.78 -6.02
C LEU A 156 4.11 -10.43 -4.90
N TRP A 157 2.79 -10.54 -5.11
CA TRP A 157 1.86 -11.15 -4.16
C TRP A 157 1.61 -12.64 -4.44
N ALA A 158 2.19 -13.20 -5.49
CA ALA A 158 2.00 -14.60 -5.85
C ALA A 158 2.60 -15.53 -4.78
N PRO A 159 1.94 -16.67 -4.48
CA PRO A 159 2.48 -17.66 -3.54
C PRO A 159 3.86 -18.15 -3.95
N GLY A 160 4.73 -18.37 -2.96
CA GLY A 160 6.07 -18.91 -3.18
C GLY A 160 7.06 -17.92 -3.79
N GLN A 161 6.70 -16.64 -3.90
CA GLN A 161 7.69 -15.59 -4.21
C GLN A 161 8.74 -15.54 -3.09
N SER A 162 10.00 -15.48 -3.47
CA SER A 162 11.11 -15.32 -2.55
C SER A 162 11.95 -14.12 -3.02
N PRO A 163 12.04 -13.09 -2.19
CA PRO A 163 11.43 -12.92 -0.88
C PRO A 163 9.91 -12.66 -0.94
N ALA A 164 9.18 -13.05 0.11
CA ALA A 164 7.80 -12.63 0.29
C ALA A 164 7.73 -11.13 0.63
N TYR A 165 6.59 -10.51 0.39
CA TYR A 165 6.35 -9.09 0.69
C TYR A 165 5.14 -8.87 1.62
N HIS A 166 4.40 -9.93 1.94
CA HIS A 166 3.25 -9.93 2.84
C HIS A 166 3.44 -10.96 3.94
N TYR A 167 3.28 -10.54 5.21
CA TYR A 167 3.62 -11.33 6.39
C TYR A 167 2.54 -11.22 7.46
N ALA A 168 2.50 -12.20 8.36
CA ALA A 168 1.68 -12.17 9.57
C ALA A 168 2.46 -11.57 10.74
N GLY A 169 1.87 -10.57 11.40
CA GLY A 169 2.37 -9.96 12.63
C GLY A 169 1.84 -10.65 13.90
N SER A 170 0.85 -11.52 13.76
CA SER A 170 0.29 -12.33 14.87
C SER A 170 -0.15 -13.68 14.36
N SER A 171 -0.16 -14.66 15.27
CA SER A 171 -0.55 -16.05 14.96
C SER A 171 -2.05 -16.22 14.71
N GLU A 172 -2.86 -15.23 15.07
CA GLU A 172 -4.32 -15.25 14.87
C GLU A 172 -4.74 -14.84 13.45
N ILE A 173 -3.80 -14.49 12.59
CA ILE A 173 -4.07 -14.22 11.18
C ILE A 173 -4.31 -15.55 10.45
N ASP A 174 -5.47 -15.69 9.85
CA ASP A 174 -5.79 -16.79 8.95
C ASP A 174 -4.97 -16.70 7.67
N GLY A 175 -4.38 -17.82 7.27
CA GLY A 175 -3.67 -17.97 6.01
C GLY A 175 -2.23 -18.44 6.19
N ASP A 176 -1.59 -18.75 5.06
CA ASP A 176 -0.21 -19.25 4.98
C ASP A 176 0.82 -18.10 4.94
N LEU A 177 0.50 -16.94 5.54
CA LEU A 177 1.44 -15.82 5.58
C LEU A 177 2.64 -16.19 6.44
N PRO A 178 3.86 -15.91 5.95
CA PRO A 178 5.06 -16.10 6.73
C PRO A 178 5.10 -15.12 7.91
N ASP A 179 5.77 -15.54 8.99
CA ASP A 179 5.97 -14.72 10.19
C ASP A 179 6.73 -13.41 9.89
N ALA A 180 6.35 -12.31 10.55
CA ALA A 180 6.96 -10.98 10.40
C ALA A 180 8.46 -10.95 10.69
N ALA A 181 9.00 -11.85 11.50
CA ALA A 181 10.44 -11.96 11.75
C ALA A 181 11.25 -12.23 10.47
N ARG A 182 10.63 -12.85 9.47
CA ARG A 182 11.25 -13.09 8.16
C ARG A 182 11.29 -11.84 7.25
N ALA A 183 10.59 -10.77 7.63
CA ALA A 183 10.59 -9.50 6.93
C ALA A 183 11.71 -8.55 7.37
N VAL A 184 12.44 -8.87 8.44
CA VAL A 184 13.53 -8.01 8.95
C VAL A 184 14.53 -7.66 7.85
N GLY A 185 14.84 -6.37 7.74
CA GLY A 185 15.70 -5.81 6.71
C GLY A 185 15.00 -5.52 5.38
N ARG A 186 13.67 -5.60 5.30
CA ARG A 186 12.88 -5.40 4.08
C ARG A 186 11.76 -4.39 4.28
N PHE A 187 11.37 -3.76 3.20
CA PHE A 187 10.08 -3.10 3.11
C PHE A 187 9.00 -4.17 2.89
N ALA A 188 7.98 -4.21 3.76
CA ALA A 188 6.97 -5.24 3.73
C ALA A 188 5.59 -4.72 4.15
N VAL A 189 4.55 -5.49 3.83
CA VAL A 189 3.20 -5.37 4.39
C VAL A 189 3.04 -6.41 5.48
N ILE A 190 2.60 -5.98 6.65
CA ILE A 190 2.34 -6.85 7.81
C ILE A 190 0.87 -6.72 8.20
N ASP A 191 0.17 -7.85 8.24
CA ASP A 191 -1.18 -7.95 8.82
C ASP A 191 -1.09 -8.60 10.20
N GLY A 192 -1.82 -8.08 11.18
CA GLY A 192 -1.84 -8.64 12.53
C GLY A 192 -3.08 -8.22 13.32
N ILE A 193 -3.48 -9.00 14.30
CA ILE A 193 -4.49 -8.60 15.28
C ILE A 193 -3.80 -7.83 16.39
N LEU A 194 -4.18 -6.57 16.60
CA LEU A 194 -3.63 -5.75 17.67
C LEU A 194 -4.08 -6.28 19.03
N GLN A 195 -3.15 -6.71 19.86
CA GLN A 195 -3.47 -7.30 21.17
C GLN A 195 -3.39 -6.28 22.29
N ARG A 196 -2.44 -5.37 22.23
CA ARG A 196 -2.18 -4.43 23.33
C ARG A 196 -1.49 -3.17 22.84
N ILE A 197 -1.78 -2.06 23.52
CA ILE A 197 -1.05 -0.81 23.38
C ILE A 197 -0.32 -0.51 24.69
N GLU A 198 0.93 -0.07 24.57
CA GLU A 198 1.73 0.39 25.69
C GLU A 198 2.15 1.82 25.45
N ASP A 199 1.56 2.75 26.21
CA ASP A 199 1.86 4.17 26.12
C ASP A 199 3.03 4.57 27.00
N ARG A 200 3.92 5.38 26.42
CA ARG A 200 5.01 6.07 27.08
C ARG A 200 4.89 7.57 26.80
N GLU A 201 5.63 8.38 27.52
CA GLU A 201 5.57 9.83 27.39
C GLU A 201 5.73 10.31 25.93
N TRP A 202 6.71 9.73 25.20
CA TRP A 202 7.11 10.18 23.87
C TRP A 202 6.71 9.25 22.73
N ARG A 203 6.16 8.07 23.03
CA ARG A 203 5.84 7.05 22.05
C ARG A 203 4.83 6.05 22.57
N SER A 204 4.10 5.44 21.66
CA SER A 204 3.21 4.31 21.93
C SER A 204 3.70 3.08 21.16
N TYR A 205 3.51 1.90 21.74
CA TYR A 205 3.84 0.63 21.12
C TYR A 205 2.57 -0.17 20.92
N LEU A 206 2.30 -0.53 19.67
CA LEU A 206 1.22 -1.42 19.28
C LEU A 206 1.82 -2.83 19.19
N ASN A 207 1.39 -3.72 20.08
CA ASN A 207 1.93 -5.08 20.19
C ASN A 207 0.94 -6.08 19.60
N PHE A 208 1.44 -6.96 18.74
CA PHE A 208 0.65 -7.93 18.01
C PHE A 208 0.73 -9.35 18.57
N GLY A 209 1.42 -9.53 19.69
CA GLY A 209 1.52 -10.78 20.42
C GLY A 209 1.76 -10.56 21.91
N SER A 210 1.88 -11.65 22.66
CA SER A 210 2.07 -11.63 24.11
C SER A 210 3.54 -11.48 24.53
N ASP A 211 4.47 -11.84 23.67
CA ASP A 211 5.91 -11.74 23.88
C ASP A 211 6.53 -10.62 23.06
N TRP A 212 6.52 -9.41 23.60
CA TRP A 212 7.04 -8.21 22.95
C TRP A 212 8.51 -8.31 22.48
N ARG A 213 9.25 -9.33 22.94
CA ARG A 213 10.64 -9.56 22.50
C ARG A 213 10.74 -10.32 21.19
N ASN A 214 9.71 -11.10 20.87
CA ASN A 214 9.72 -11.96 19.68
C ASN A 214 8.60 -11.57 18.70
N ASP A 215 7.51 -10.97 19.22
CA ASP A 215 6.34 -10.64 18.44
C ASP A 215 6.51 -9.29 17.73
N PHE A 216 5.78 -9.13 16.64
CA PHE A 216 5.80 -7.88 15.87
C PHE A 216 5.30 -6.69 16.70
N THR A 217 6.00 -5.58 16.59
CA THR A 217 5.67 -4.33 17.30
C THR A 217 5.74 -3.13 16.35
N VAL A 218 4.72 -2.28 16.41
CA VAL A 218 4.71 -0.98 15.71
C VAL A 218 4.88 0.13 16.74
N MET A 219 5.84 1.02 16.51
CA MET A 219 6.03 2.23 17.30
C MET A 219 5.39 3.42 16.60
N VAL A 220 4.64 4.18 17.37
CA VAL A 220 4.04 5.46 16.98
C VAL A 220 4.63 6.53 17.87
N ASP A 221 5.22 7.57 17.30
CA ASP A 221 5.73 8.70 18.09
C ASP A 221 4.58 9.55 18.64
N ARG A 222 4.95 10.50 19.52
CA ARG A 222 3.97 11.38 20.17
C ARG A 222 3.21 12.25 19.18
N ASP A 223 3.91 12.81 18.20
CA ASP A 223 3.32 13.77 17.27
C ASP A 223 2.28 13.07 16.38
N LEU A 224 2.60 11.87 15.91
CA LEU A 224 1.67 11.05 15.15
C LEU A 224 0.50 10.55 16.01
N ARG A 225 0.76 10.15 17.27
CA ARG A 225 -0.29 9.79 18.22
C ARG A 225 -1.27 10.94 18.46
N ASP A 226 -0.74 12.15 18.70
CA ASP A 226 -1.55 13.33 18.94
C ASP A 226 -2.35 13.73 17.67
N ALA A 227 -1.80 13.50 16.51
CA ALA A 227 -2.48 13.72 15.23
C ALA A 227 -3.63 12.72 15.02
N ILE A 228 -3.41 11.43 15.26
CA ILE A 228 -4.45 10.39 15.23
C ILE A 228 -5.61 10.78 16.16
N LYS A 229 -5.29 11.19 17.39
CA LYS A 229 -6.28 11.64 18.37
C LYS A 229 -7.05 12.89 17.90
N THR A 230 -6.34 13.86 17.32
CA THR A 230 -6.96 15.09 16.79
C THR A 230 -7.92 14.80 15.64
N ALA A 231 -7.67 13.74 14.90
CA ALA A 231 -8.57 13.23 13.87
C ALA A 231 -9.83 12.52 14.43
N GLY A 232 -9.97 12.46 15.74
CA GLY A 232 -11.09 11.77 16.38
C GLY A 232 -10.96 10.26 16.43
N GLN A 233 -9.74 9.72 16.21
CA GLN A 233 -9.45 8.31 16.33
C GLN A 233 -8.76 8.02 17.67
N HIS A 234 -9.06 6.86 18.24
CA HIS A 234 -8.45 6.39 19.47
C HIS A 234 -7.82 5.02 19.20
N MET A 235 -6.52 4.94 19.37
CA MET A 235 -5.79 3.69 19.06
C MET A 235 -6.26 2.53 19.94
N GLU A 236 -6.77 2.82 21.13
CA GLU A 236 -7.33 1.82 22.06
C GLU A 236 -8.54 1.09 21.47
N ASP A 237 -9.30 1.74 20.60
CA ASP A 237 -10.46 1.15 19.92
C ASP A 237 -10.02 0.13 18.84
N TRP A 238 -8.75 0.12 18.48
CA TRP A 238 -8.19 -0.82 17.50
C TRP A 238 -7.79 -2.16 18.12
N ILE A 239 -7.77 -2.28 19.44
CA ILE A 239 -7.44 -3.55 20.12
C ILE A 239 -8.47 -4.62 19.72
N GLY A 240 -7.98 -5.76 19.27
CA GLY A 240 -8.79 -6.87 18.74
C GLY A 240 -9.15 -6.74 17.26
N HIS A 241 -8.82 -5.62 16.63
CA HIS A 241 -8.99 -5.46 15.19
C HIS A 241 -7.75 -5.89 14.41
N LYS A 242 -7.97 -6.31 13.17
CA LYS A 242 -6.90 -6.56 12.22
C LYS A 242 -6.34 -5.23 11.74
N ILE A 243 -5.03 -5.11 11.87
CA ILE A 243 -4.26 -3.94 11.45
C ILE A 243 -3.35 -4.37 10.31
N ARG A 244 -3.28 -3.56 9.26
CA ARG A 244 -2.29 -3.65 8.20
C ARG A 244 -1.34 -2.48 8.31
N VAL A 245 -0.05 -2.76 8.35
CA VAL A 245 1.00 -1.74 8.27
C VAL A 245 1.97 -2.03 7.15
N ARG A 246 2.64 -0.99 6.68
CA ARG A 246 3.67 -1.10 5.65
C ARG A 246 4.86 -0.21 5.98
N GLY A 247 6.04 -0.73 5.74
CA GLY A 247 7.28 0.00 6.00
C GLY A 247 8.49 -0.92 6.05
N MET A 248 9.64 -0.32 6.39
CA MET A 248 10.88 -1.05 6.64
C MET A 248 10.77 -1.79 7.97
N ILE A 249 11.00 -3.09 7.95
CA ILE A 249 10.97 -3.91 9.16
C ILE A 249 12.39 -4.00 9.71
N GLU A 250 12.55 -3.57 10.94
CA GLU A 250 13.82 -3.58 11.67
C GLU A 250 13.86 -4.71 12.71
N ASP A 251 15.06 -5.07 13.18
CA ASP A 251 15.25 -5.90 14.37
C ASP A 251 15.57 -5.00 15.57
N ARG A 252 14.62 -4.91 16.51
CA ARG A 252 14.82 -4.21 17.79
C ARG A 252 14.48 -5.11 18.97
N GLY A 253 14.95 -6.35 18.94
CA GLY A 253 14.61 -7.40 19.90
C GLY A 253 13.31 -8.10 19.52
N GLY A 254 13.01 -8.17 18.24
CA GLY A 254 11.87 -8.68 17.52
C GLY A 254 11.61 -7.87 16.27
N PRO A 255 10.73 -8.33 15.38
CA PRO A 255 10.34 -7.57 14.18
C PRO A 255 9.61 -6.27 14.60
N TYR A 256 10.10 -5.15 14.07
CA TYR A 256 9.73 -3.83 14.53
C TYR A 256 9.52 -2.88 13.37
N LEU A 257 8.50 -2.04 13.46
CA LEU A 257 8.23 -0.98 12.48
C LEU A 257 8.06 0.36 13.21
N GLU A 258 8.79 1.36 12.77
CA GLU A 258 8.56 2.75 13.18
C GLU A 258 7.58 3.40 12.21
N LEU A 259 6.38 3.71 12.68
CA LEU A 259 5.35 4.34 11.88
C LEU A 259 5.61 5.84 11.81
N THR A 260 6.01 6.32 10.63
CA THR A 260 6.29 7.75 10.38
C THR A 260 5.21 8.44 9.57
N ASN A 261 4.32 7.67 8.94
CA ASN A 261 3.22 8.20 8.14
C ASN A 261 1.92 7.46 8.49
N PRO A 262 0.86 8.17 8.92
CA PRO A 262 -0.40 7.54 9.27
C PRO A 262 -1.02 6.76 8.09
N ALA A 263 -0.78 7.18 6.85
CA ALA A 263 -1.28 6.49 5.67
C ALA A 263 -0.67 5.08 5.46
N SER A 264 0.41 4.76 6.17
CA SER A 264 1.03 3.44 6.18
C SER A 264 0.39 2.46 7.17
N LEU A 265 -0.65 2.89 7.89
CA LEU A 265 -1.44 2.05 8.78
C LEU A 265 -2.91 2.04 8.36
N CYS A 266 -3.50 0.86 8.31
CA CYS A 266 -4.92 0.64 8.04
C CYS A 266 -5.53 -0.24 9.12
N VAL A 267 -6.76 0.06 9.50
CA VAL A 267 -7.57 -0.73 10.43
C VAL A 267 -8.72 -1.36 9.67
N GLU A 268 -8.92 -2.66 9.82
CA GLU A 268 -10.04 -3.36 9.21
C GLU A 268 -11.34 -2.92 9.88
N GLN A 269 -12.29 -2.47 9.07
CA GLN A 269 -13.62 -2.10 9.54
C GLN A 269 -14.48 -3.34 9.70
N SER A 270 -14.95 -3.60 10.89
CA SER A 270 -16.00 -4.61 11.12
C SER A 270 -17.26 -4.20 10.38
N VAL A 271 -17.63 -4.95 9.35
CA VAL A 271 -18.89 -4.71 8.65
C VAL A 271 -20.03 -5.19 9.54
N GLY A 272 -20.61 -4.26 10.32
CA GLY A 272 -21.87 -4.53 11.04
C GLY A 272 -21.82 -4.38 12.55
N GLN A 273 -21.50 -3.20 13.05
CA GLN A 273 -22.13 -2.70 14.25
C GLN A 273 -22.77 -1.35 13.93
N PRO A 274 -24.12 -1.26 14.07
CA PRO A 274 -24.84 -0.01 13.92
C PRO A 274 -24.52 0.97 15.05
#